data_ac1214e67c5050e198a579521713fb70
#
_entry.id   ac1214e67c5050e198a579521713fb70
#
_cell.length_a   1.000
_cell.length_b   1.000
_cell.length_c   1.000
_cell.angle_alpha   90.00
_cell.angle_beta   90.00
_cell.angle_gamma   90.00
#
_symmetry.space_group_name_H-M   'P 1'
#
loop_
_entity.id
_entity.type
_entity.pdbx_description
1 polymer ?
#
loop_
_entity_poly.entity_id
_entity_poly.type
_entity_poly.pdbx_seq_one_letter_code
_entity_poly.pdbx_strand_id
1 'polypeptide(L)'
;MKKYLLPENGNFYKANLHCHSTFSDGSWTPEELKERYMRHGYSVIAFTDHRKMHSQAHLTDKNFLSLDGYEIDVNEKETNKNGYRKTCHFCLVAKKPGMTPPDFGDTDTYTPENISRIMTEAREKGFFVTYNHPNWSLEDFSDYINYHGMDAMEICNFGCVIVGYADYVPQFYDEMLRYGERIFCIATDDNHNRHPEDSVYCDSFGGFTVIKADELSYESIISAMEKGHFYSSQGPEIKELWYEDGKIHIKTSPVKKIDFVFGSRRAETRVAEKDGYLTEAECEVPDNSIFVRVSARDENGFPADTNAYFVDELNKEKE
;
A
#
# COMPACT_ATOMS: atom_id res chain seq x y z
N MET A 1 26.55 12.13 -2.49
CA MET A 1 25.81 12.20 -3.79
C MET A 1 24.33 12.07 -3.47
N LYS A 2 23.45 12.82 -4.17
CA LYS A 2 21.99 12.79 -3.94
C LYS A 2 21.36 11.58 -4.62
N LYS A 3 20.71 10.72 -3.82
CA LYS A 3 19.94 9.55 -4.29
C LYS A 3 18.46 9.82 -4.10
N TYR A 4 17.73 9.99 -5.18
CA TYR A 4 16.28 10.15 -5.13
C TYR A 4 15.60 8.84 -4.77
N LEU A 5 14.78 8.85 -3.72
CA LEU A 5 13.97 7.73 -3.23
C LEU A 5 12.56 7.76 -3.84
N LEU A 6 12.07 8.97 -4.17
CA LEU A 6 11.03 9.18 -5.17
C LEU A 6 11.70 9.87 -6.36
N PRO A 7 11.47 9.46 -7.62
CA PRO A 7 12.10 10.05 -8.80
C PRO A 7 12.04 11.58 -8.79
N GLU A 8 13.09 12.26 -9.23
CA GLU A 8 13.09 13.73 -9.34
C GLU A 8 12.04 14.21 -10.34
N ASN A 9 11.99 13.55 -11.49
CA ASN A 9 11.06 13.83 -12.57
C ASN A 9 9.85 12.87 -12.54
N GLY A 10 8.87 13.12 -13.38
CA GLY A 10 7.64 12.35 -13.50
C GLY A 10 6.45 13.03 -12.86
N ASN A 11 5.29 12.40 -13.01
CA ASN A 11 4.01 12.87 -12.51
C ASN A 11 3.54 12.01 -11.34
N PHE A 12 2.74 12.61 -10.46
CA PHE A 12 2.09 11.87 -9.38
C PHE A 12 0.70 11.41 -9.83
N TYR A 13 0.42 10.11 -9.60
CA TYR A 13 -0.85 9.47 -9.93
C TYR A 13 -1.45 8.88 -8.66
N LYS A 14 -2.61 9.42 -8.25
CA LYS A 14 -3.37 8.91 -7.12
C LYS A 14 -4.05 7.60 -7.51
N ALA A 15 -3.83 6.54 -6.74
CA ALA A 15 -4.28 5.18 -7.03
C ALA A 15 -5.06 4.58 -5.87
N ASN A 16 -6.11 3.80 -6.20
CA ASN A 16 -6.66 2.79 -5.31
C ASN A 16 -6.27 1.40 -5.84
N LEU A 17 -5.52 0.64 -5.06
CA LEU A 17 -4.96 -0.66 -5.46
C LEU A 17 -5.72 -1.86 -4.88
N HIS A 18 -6.83 -1.61 -4.15
CA HIS A 18 -7.76 -2.60 -3.63
C HIS A 18 -9.19 -2.07 -3.77
N CYS A 19 -9.93 -2.62 -4.72
CA CYS A 19 -11.23 -2.09 -5.13
C CYS A 19 -12.17 -3.21 -5.56
N HIS A 20 -13.35 -3.27 -4.95
CA HIS A 20 -14.42 -4.21 -5.30
C HIS A 20 -15.50 -3.52 -6.12
N SER A 21 -16.02 -4.24 -7.11
CA SER A 21 -17.07 -3.81 -8.00
C SER A 21 -18.29 -4.75 -7.93
N THR A 22 -19.30 -4.48 -8.75
CA THR A 22 -20.45 -5.40 -8.92
C THR A 22 -20.09 -6.75 -9.53
N PHE A 23 -18.83 -6.99 -9.89
CA PHE A 23 -18.35 -8.32 -10.31
C PHE A 23 -18.10 -9.28 -9.14
N SER A 24 -17.94 -8.74 -7.93
CA SER A 24 -17.94 -9.53 -6.68
C SER A 24 -19.05 -9.05 -5.74
N ASP A 25 -18.73 -8.29 -4.73
CA ASP A 25 -19.66 -7.85 -3.69
C ASP A 25 -19.64 -6.33 -3.44
N GLY A 26 -18.98 -5.57 -4.29
CA GLY A 26 -19.10 -4.12 -4.36
C GLY A 26 -20.45 -3.69 -4.95
N SER A 27 -20.92 -2.51 -4.59
CA SER A 27 -22.24 -1.99 -5.01
C SER A 27 -22.17 -1.12 -6.26
N TRP A 28 -21.00 -0.61 -6.63
CA TRP A 28 -20.83 0.23 -7.82
C TRP A 28 -20.26 -0.56 -8.98
N THR A 29 -20.74 -0.23 -10.20
CA THR A 29 -20.14 -0.79 -11.43
C THR A 29 -18.74 -0.22 -11.65
N PRO A 30 -17.88 -0.88 -12.44
CA PRO A 30 -16.58 -0.33 -12.80
C PRO A 30 -16.64 1.06 -13.41
N GLU A 31 -17.67 1.38 -14.21
CA GLU A 31 -17.88 2.69 -14.81
C GLU A 31 -18.21 3.75 -13.73
N GLU A 32 -19.06 3.42 -12.77
CA GLU A 32 -19.40 4.29 -11.62
C GLU A 32 -18.17 4.52 -10.75
N LEU A 33 -17.36 3.47 -10.49
CA LEU A 33 -16.09 3.57 -9.77
C LEU A 33 -15.15 4.55 -10.49
N LYS A 34 -14.90 4.36 -11.78
CA LYS A 34 -14.07 5.27 -12.57
C LYS A 34 -14.56 6.71 -12.43
N GLU A 35 -15.84 6.98 -12.70
CA GLU A 35 -16.42 8.34 -12.67
C GLU A 35 -16.21 8.99 -11.30
N ARG A 36 -16.54 8.27 -10.22
CA ARG A 36 -16.48 8.79 -8.85
C ARG A 36 -15.05 9.01 -8.39
N TYR A 37 -14.17 8.03 -8.58
CA TYR A 37 -12.77 8.13 -8.21
C TYR A 37 -12.03 9.24 -8.98
N MET A 38 -12.31 9.42 -10.28
CA MET A 38 -11.75 10.55 -11.04
C MET A 38 -12.19 11.91 -10.49
N ARG A 39 -13.44 12.06 -10.01
CA ARG A 39 -13.89 13.30 -9.34
C ARG A 39 -13.11 13.60 -8.06
N HIS A 40 -12.58 12.57 -7.38
CA HIS A 40 -11.71 12.68 -6.21
C HIS A 40 -10.21 12.67 -6.55
N GLY A 41 -9.87 12.91 -7.82
CA GLY A 41 -8.50 13.10 -8.29
C GLY A 41 -7.69 11.81 -8.48
N TYR A 42 -8.34 10.64 -8.48
CA TYR A 42 -7.66 9.39 -8.79
C TYR A 42 -7.46 9.22 -10.29
N SER A 43 -6.33 8.64 -10.66
CA SER A 43 -5.98 8.33 -12.05
C SER A 43 -5.80 6.83 -12.28
N VAL A 44 -5.70 6.03 -11.22
CA VAL A 44 -5.44 4.59 -11.32
C VAL A 44 -6.36 3.83 -10.37
N ILE A 45 -7.00 2.77 -10.87
CA ILE A 45 -7.69 1.77 -10.05
C ILE A 45 -7.22 0.38 -10.46
N ALA A 46 -6.79 -0.43 -9.49
CA ALA A 46 -6.72 -1.87 -9.65
C ALA A 46 -8.07 -2.47 -9.24
N PHE A 47 -8.77 -3.08 -10.19
CA PHE A 47 -10.01 -3.80 -9.91
C PHE A 47 -9.65 -5.18 -9.37
N THR A 48 -9.92 -5.40 -8.09
CA THR A 48 -9.47 -6.57 -7.33
C THR A 48 -10.64 -7.37 -6.76
N ASP A 49 -11.69 -7.53 -7.57
CA ASP A 49 -12.85 -8.36 -7.21
C ASP A 49 -12.44 -9.73 -6.68
N HIS A 50 -13.19 -10.26 -5.71
CA HIS A 50 -12.88 -11.52 -5.05
C HIS A 50 -12.73 -12.69 -6.03
N ARG A 51 -11.61 -13.41 -5.94
CA ARG A 51 -11.29 -14.69 -6.61
C ARG A 51 -11.37 -14.68 -8.15
N LYS A 52 -11.73 -13.57 -8.77
CA LYS A 52 -11.90 -13.48 -10.22
C LYS A 52 -11.32 -12.19 -10.77
N MET A 53 -10.43 -12.32 -11.72
CA MET A 53 -9.91 -11.18 -12.47
C MET A 53 -10.84 -10.85 -13.64
N HIS A 54 -11.40 -9.65 -13.61
CA HIS A 54 -12.24 -9.09 -14.65
C HIS A 54 -11.54 -7.86 -15.25
N SER A 55 -10.98 -8.02 -16.45
CA SER A 55 -10.31 -6.88 -17.11
C SER A 55 -11.29 -5.75 -17.42
N GLN A 56 -10.93 -4.55 -16.96
CA GLN A 56 -11.64 -3.31 -17.26
C GLN A 56 -10.84 -2.41 -18.20
N ALA A 57 -10.04 -3.00 -19.08
CA ALA A 57 -9.16 -2.28 -20.01
C ALA A 57 -9.90 -1.25 -20.89
N HIS A 58 -11.19 -1.47 -21.16
CA HIS A 58 -12.04 -0.54 -21.92
C HIS A 58 -12.29 0.81 -21.19
N LEU A 59 -12.06 0.86 -19.88
CA LEU A 59 -12.16 2.09 -19.08
C LEU A 59 -10.91 2.96 -19.16
N THR A 60 -9.79 2.41 -19.62
CA THR A 60 -8.53 3.16 -19.73
C THR A 60 -8.63 4.24 -20.81
N ASP A 61 -8.21 5.45 -20.44
CA ASP A 61 -8.11 6.59 -21.35
C ASP A 61 -6.90 7.49 -20.97
N LYS A 62 -6.77 8.67 -21.59
CA LYS A 62 -5.65 9.58 -21.35
C LYS A 62 -5.52 10.09 -19.89
N ASN A 63 -6.58 9.99 -19.07
CA ASN A 63 -6.64 10.52 -17.72
C ASN A 63 -6.88 9.42 -16.66
N PHE A 64 -7.15 8.20 -17.10
CA PHE A 64 -7.49 7.09 -16.22
C PHE A 64 -6.90 5.78 -16.72
N LEU A 65 -6.28 5.03 -15.80
CA LEU A 65 -5.74 3.70 -16.05
C LEU A 65 -6.44 2.66 -15.16
N SER A 66 -6.99 1.64 -15.80
CA SER A 66 -7.45 0.42 -15.14
C SER A 66 -6.32 -0.60 -15.10
N LEU A 67 -6.01 -1.11 -13.92
CA LEU A 67 -5.13 -2.25 -13.72
C LEU A 67 -5.97 -3.51 -13.50
N ASP A 68 -5.57 -4.61 -14.15
CA ASP A 68 -6.19 -5.92 -13.97
C ASP A 68 -5.69 -6.55 -12.66
N GLY A 69 -6.62 -7.03 -11.83
CA GLY A 69 -6.26 -7.66 -10.57
C GLY A 69 -7.40 -8.51 -10.00
N TYR A 70 -7.14 -9.15 -8.88
CA TYR A 70 -8.15 -9.85 -8.08
C TYR A 70 -7.63 -10.11 -6.68
N GLU A 71 -8.53 -10.31 -5.74
CA GLU A 71 -8.22 -10.67 -4.37
C GLU A 71 -8.42 -12.16 -4.14
N ILE A 72 -7.45 -12.78 -3.45
CA ILE A 72 -7.55 -14.15 -2.93
C ILE A 72 -7.76 -14.09 -1.43
N ASP A 73 -8.69 -14.90 -0.93
CA ASP A 73 -8.93 -15.16 0.47
C ASP A 73 -8.61 -16.61 0.80
N VAL A 74 -7.81 -16.85 1.83
CA VAL A 74 -7.50 -18.17 2.39
C VAL A 74 -8.03 -18.20 3.82
N ASN A 75 -8.99 -19.10 4.09
CA ASN A 75 -9.75 -19.07 5.33
C ASN A 75 -9.45 -20.30 6.20
N GLU A 76 -9.37 -20.14 7.53
CA GLU A 76 -9.47 -21.26 8.46
C GLU A 76 -10.79 -22.02 8.21
N LYS A 77 -10.73 -23.35 8.11
CA LYS A 77 -11.93 -24.17 7.85
C LYS A 77 -12.85 -24.27 9.07
N GLU A 78 -12.23 -24.31 10.25
CA GLU A 78 -12.94 -24.50 11.50
C GLU A 78 -12.78 -23.28 12.42
N THR A 79 -13.83 -22.99 13.17
CA THR A 79 -13.78 -22.02 14.25
C THR A 79 -12.82 -22.53 15.34
N ASN A 80 -11.85 -21.70 15.73
CA ASN A 80 -10.93 -22.05 16.78
C ASN A 80 -11.63 -22.15 18.17
N LYS A 81 -10.90 -22.63 19.17
CA LYS A 81 -11.44 -22.81 20.54
C LYS A 81 -11.98 -21.53 21.18
N ASN A 82 -11.63 -20.35 20.66
CA ASN A 82 -12.08 -19.05 21.16
C ASN A 82 -13.28 -18.50 20.38
N GLY A 83 -13.81 -19.23 19.40
CA GLY A 83 -15.05 -18.90 18.70
C GLY A 83 -14.90 -18.01 17.47
N TYR A 84 -13.67 -17.81 16.94
CA TYR A 84 -13.43 -17.07 15.69
C TYR A 84 -12.63 -17.88 14.66
N ARG A 85 -12.59 -17.42 13.44
CA ARG A 85 -11.74 -17.94 12.36
C ARG A 85 -10.90 -16.82 11.81
N LYS A 86 -9.64 -17.12 11.50
CA LYS A 86 -8.75 -16.23 10.79
C LYS A 86 -8.94 -16.36 9.27
N THR A 87 -8.61 -15.33 8.57
CA THR A 87 -8.48 -15.32 7.11
C THR A 87 -7.20 -14.60 6.74
N CYS A 88 -6.62 -14.93 5.58
CA CYS A 88 -5.54 -14.17 4.96
C CYS A 88 -6.02 -13.71 3.60
N HIS A 89 -6.03 -12.40 3.38
CA HIS A 89 -6.39 -11.80 2.12
C HIS A 89 -5.16 -11.16 1.45
N PHE A 90 -5.06 -11.28 0.14
CA PHE A 90 -4.02 -10.65 -0.63
C PHE A 90 -4.46 -10.35 -2.06
N CYS A 91 -4.14 -9.15 -2.54
CA CYS A 91 -4.42 -8.75 -3.91
C CYS A 91 -3.28 -9.13 -4.83
N LEU A 92 -3.64 -9.53 -6.03
CA LEU A 92 -2.76 -9.83 -7.14
C LEU A 92 -3.05 -8.83 -8.27
N VAL A 93 -2.13 -7.89 -8.51
CA VAL A 93 -2.23 -6.94 -9.63
C VAL A 93 -1.35 -7.43 -10.77
N ALA A 94 -1.93 -7.66 -11.94
CA ALA A 94 -1.22 -8.16 -13.10
C ALA A 94 -0.15 -7.15 -13.56
N LYS A 95 1.09 -7.59 -13.77
CA LYS A 95 2.18 -6.71 -14.26
C LYS A 95 2.08 -6.38 -15.75
N LYS A 96 1.17 -7.04 -16.46
CA LYS A 96 0.88 -6.77 -17.89
C LYS A 96 -0.62 -6.88 -18.12
N PRO A 97 -1.19 -6.06 -19.01
CA PRO A 97 -2.61 -6.16 -19.33
C PRO A 97 -2.93 -7.50 -20.02
N GLY A 98 -4.12 -8.00 -19.76
CA GLY A 98 -4.63 -9.22 -20.40
C GLY A 98 -3.98 -10.53 -19.94
N MET A 99 -3.31 -10.54 -18.78
CA MET A 99 -2.83 -11.79 -18.19
C MET A 99 -4.01 -12.67 -17.78
N THR A 100 -3.76 -13.97 -17.75
CA THR A 100 -4.73 -14.95 -17.23
C THR A 100 -4.33 -15.31 -15.80
N PRO A 101 -5.28 -15.33 -14.83
CA PRO A 101 -5.01 -15.80 -13.49
C PRO A 101 -4.41 -17.22 -13.51
N PRO A 102 -3.30 -17.46 -12.80
CA PRO A 102 -2.73 -18.79 -12.72
C PRO A 102 -3.60 -19.72 -11.86
N ASP A 103 -3.54 -21.01 -12.17
CA ASP A 103 -4.02 -22.03 -11.27
C ASP A 103 -2.96 -22.26 -10.18
N PHE A 104 -3.32 -22.02 -8.93
CA PHE A 104 -2.47 -22.24 -7.76
C PHE A 104 -2.73 -23.59 -7.08
N GLY A 105 -3.65 -24.42 -7.59
CA GLY A 105 -4.06 -25.66 -6.95
C GLY A 105 -4.79 -25.40 -5.62
N ASP A 106 -4.19 -25.81 -4.51
CA ASP A 106 -4.80 -25.61 -3.18
C ASP A 106 -4.73 -24.11 -2.76
N THR A 107 -5.88 -23.46 -2.74
CA THR A 107 -6.07 -22.09 -2.22
C THR A 107 -6.90 -22.05 -0.94
N ASP A 108 -7.24 -23.23 -0.37
CA ASP A 108 -8.18 -23.33 0.75
C ASP A 108 -7.52 -23.77 2.06
N THR A 109 -6.24 -24.15 2.04
CA THR A 109 -5.52 -24.55 3.25
C THR A 109 -4.86 -23.34 3.90
N TYR A 110 -5.41 -22.90 5.05
CA TYR A 110 -4.88 -21.80 5.84
C TYR A 110 -3.67 -22.28 6.66
N THR A 111 -2.50 -22.14 6.08
CA THR A 111 -1.20 -22.29 6.76
C THR A 111 -0.20 -21.29 6.19
N PRO A 112 0.78 -20.80 6.98
CA PRO A 112 1.78 -19.86 6.49
C PRO A 112 2.55 -20.36 5.27
N GLU A 113 2.84 -21.66 5.21
CA GLU A 113 3.56 -22.28 4.10
C GLU A 113 2.74 -22.24 2.81
N ASN A 114 1.43 -22.55 2.89
CA ASN A 114 0.56 -22.53 1.71
C ASN A 114 0.30 -21.09 1.23
N ILE A 115 0.04 -20.18 2.15
CA ILE A 115 -0.16 -18.75 1.85
C ILE A 115 1.09 -18.17 1.17
N SER A 116 2.28 -18.42 1.75
CA SER A 116 3.55 -17.99 1.19
C SER A 116 3.85 -18.61 -0.17
N ARG A 117 3.47 -19.87 -0.37
CA ARG A 117 3.59 -20.56 -1.67
C ARG A 117 2.75 -19.85 -2.73
N ILE A 118 1.49 -19.55 -2.45
CA ILE A 118 0.59 -18.87 -3.40
C ILE A 118 1.12 -17.48 -3.75
N MET A 119 1.50 -16.69 -2.74
CA MET A 119 2.08 -15.35 -2.95
C MET A 119 3.35 -15.40 -3.81
N THR A 120 4.26 -16.33 -3.50
CA THR A 120 5.53 -16.51 -4.23
C THR A 120 5.28 -16.91 -5.68
N GLU A 121 4.41 -17.91 -5.91
CA GLU A 121 4.04 -18.35 -7.26
C GLU A 121 3.36 -17.23 -8.06
N ALA A 122 2.50 -16.45 -7.44
CA ALA A 122 1.85 -15.30 -8.09
C ALA A 122 2.89 -14.27 -8.55
N ARG A 123 3.83 -13.92 -7.67
CA ARG A 123 4.92 -12.99 -7.98
C ARG A 123 5.80 -13.50 -9.13
N GLU A 124 6.19 -14.78 -9.10
CA GLU A 124 6.97 -15.43 -10.17
C GLU A 124 6.22 -15.48 -11.50
N LYS A 125 4.91 -15.60 -11.46
CA LYS A 125 4.02 -15.60 -12.63
C LYS A 125 3.67 -14.20 -13.13
N GLY A 126 4.24 -13.15 -12.55
CA GLY A 126 4.14 -11.78 -13.05
C GLY A 126 3.02 -10.96 -12.44
N PHE A 127 2.65 -11.21 -11.19
CA PHE A 127 1.77 -10.36 -10.40
C PHE A 127 2.55 -9.54 -9.39
N PHE A 128 2.07 -8.34 -9.10
CA PHE A 128 2.45 -7.57 -7.92
C PHE A 128 1.51 -7.97 -6.79
N VAL A 129 2.08 -8.47 -5.69
CA VAL A 129 1.33 -9.12 -4.61
C VAL A 129 1.29 -8.21 -3.39
N THR A 130 0.10 -7.94 -2.86
CA THR A 130 -0.09 -7.15 -1.64
C THR A 130 -0.80 -7.95 -0.56
N TYR A 131 -0.23 -7.98 0.65
CA TYR A 131 -0.87 -8.55 1.83
C TYR A 131 -1.82 -7.52 2.45
N ASN A 132 -3.09 -7.90 2.71
CA ASN A 132 -4.17 -6.97 3.00
C ASN A 132 -4.67 -7.04 4.44
N HIS A 133 -5.13 -5.94 4.99
CA HIS A 133 -5.93 -5.71 6.23
C HIS A 133 -5.79 -6.79 7.33
N PRO A 134 -4.59 -7.01 7.86
CA PRO A 134 -4.33 -8.12 8.79
C PRO A 134 -5.15 -8.06 10.09
N ASN A 135 -5.50 -6.87 10.56
CA ASN A 135 -6.26 -6.73 11.80
C ASN A 135 -7.74 -7.12 11.61
N TRP A 136 -8.36 -6.75 10.50
CA TRP A 136 -9.69 -7.21 10.14
C TRP A 136 -9.71 -8.74 9.94
N SER A 137 -8.67 -9.27 9.37
CA SER A 137 -8.45 -10.71 9.14
C SER A 137 -8.26 -11.52 10.43
N LEU A 138 -8.18 -10.84 11.58
CA LEU A 138 -7.90 -11.42 12.90
C LEU A 138 -6.54 -12.12 12.98
N GLU A 139 -5.61 -11.75 12.12
CA GLU A 139 -4.24 -12.24 12.12
C GLU A 139 -3.38 -11.50 13.14
N ASP A 140 -2.42 -12.17 13.68
CA ASP A 140 -1.50 -11.64 14.69
C ASP A 140 -0.04 -11.89 14.29
N PHE A 141 0.89 -11.42 15.13
CA PHE A 141 2.32 -11.57 14.88
C PHE A 141 2.74 -12.99 14.53
N SER A 142 2.12 -14.02 15.12
CA SER A 142 2.46 -15.43 14.85
C SER A 142 2.05 -15.90 13.46
N ASP A 143 1.14 -15.18 12.80
CA ASP A 143 0.71 -15.44 11.43
C ASP A 143 1.60 -14.73 10.43
N TYR A 144 1.47 -13.39 10.36
CA TYR A 144 2.08 -12.59 9.30
C TYR A 144 3.61 -12.59 9.30
N ILE A 145 4.25 -12.86 10.43
CA ILE A 145 5.71 -12.93 10.49
C ILE A 145 6.29 -14.14 9.74
N ASN A 146 5.45 -15.11 9.41
CA ASN A 146 5.80 -16.30 8.65
C ASN A 146 5.33 -16.24 7.18
N TYR A 147 4.75 -15.11 6.75
CA TYR A 147 4.33 -14.93 5.37
C TYR A 147 5.45 -14.35 4.51
N HIS A 148 5.64 -14.93 3.33
CA HIS A 148 6.67 -14.56 2.38
C HIS A 148 6.09 -14.47 0.97
N GLY A 149 6.79 -13.76 0.07
CA GLY A 149 6.45 -13.72 -1.35
C GLY A 149 5.61 -12.52 -1.77
N MET A 150 5.17 -11.66 -0.86
CA MET A 150 4.52 -10.40 -1.19
C MET A 150 5.52 -9.34 -1.65
N ASP A 151 5.06 -8.38 -2.46
CA ASP A 151 5.82 -7.17 -2.84
C ASP A 151 5.52 -6.01 -1.88
N ALA A 152 4.28 -5.95 -1.34
CA ALA A 152 3.85 -4.90 -0.43
C ALA A 152 2.82 -5.42 0.59
N MET A 153 2.55 -4.62 1.63
CA MET A 153 1.39 -4.82 2.50
C MET A 153 0.56 -3.53 2.61
N GLU A 154 -0.71 -3.66 2.93
CA GLU A 154 -1.53 -2.52 3.32
C GLU A 154 -1.09 -2.03 4.71
N ILE A 155 -0.46 -0.84 4.74
CA ILE A 155 -0.23 -0.11 6.00
C ILE A 155 -1.52 0.56 6.47
N CYS A 156 -2.43 0.83 5.53
CA CYS A 156 -3.75 1.35 5.79
C CYS A 156 -4.76 0.73 4.82
N ASN A 157 -5.83 0.15 5.38
CA ASN A 157 -7.04 -0.24 4.66
C ASN A 157 -8.20 0.63 5.19
N PHE A 158 -8.65 1.58 4.37
CA PHE A 158 -9.64 2.57 4.82
C PHE A 158 -11.02 1.96 5.04
N GLY A 159 -11.45 1.02 4.19
CA GLY A 159 -12.72 0.31 4.35
C GLY A 159 -12.83 -0.40 5.69
N CYS A 160 -11.76 -1.05 6.13
CA CYS A 160 -11.69 -1.66 7.46
C CYS A 160 -11.68 -0.61 8.58
N VAL A 161 -10.94 0.49 8.40
CA VAL A 161 -10.91 1.58 9.41
C VAL A 161 -12.29 2.21 9.61
N ILE A 162 -13.03 2.47 8.53
CA ILE A 162 -14.34 3.15 8.62
C ILE A 162 -15.40 2.30 9.36
N VAL A 163 -15.26 0.97 9.33
CA VAL A 163 -16.16 0.06 10.06
C VAL A 163 -15.63 -0.32 11.45
N GLY A 164 -14.53 0.30 11.91
CA GLY A 164 -14.07 0.26 13.29
C GLY A 164 -12.89 -0.67 13.57
N TYR A 165 -12.26 -1.25 12.57
CA TYR A 165 -11.00 -2.00 12.74
C TYR A 165 -9.80 -1.07 12.75
N ALA A 166 -8.74 -1.46 13.47
CA ALA A 166 -7.51 -0.67 13.56
C ALA A 166 -6.55 -1.00 12.42
N ASP A 167 -7.03 -0.97 11.16
CA ASP A 167 -6.23 -1.30 9.97
C ASP A 167 -5.47 -0.08 9.38
N TYR A 168 -5.01 0.82 10.24
CA TYR A 168 -3.79 1.59 10.05
C TYR A 168 -2.71 0.96 10.93
N VAL A 169 -1.83 0.15 10.32
CA VAL A 169 -0.97 -0.84 11.01
C VAL A 169 0.54 -0.65 10.74
N PRO A 170 1.10 0.55 10.95
CA PRO A 170 2.53 0.78 10.72
C PRO A 170 3.42 -0.10 11.62
N GLN A 171 2.89 -0.57 12.77
CA GLN A 171 3.59 -1.49 13.64
C GLN A 171 3.81 -2.85 12.96
N PHE A 172 2.81 -3.41 12.30
CA PHE A 172 2.90 -4.71 11.61
C PHE A 172 3.93 -4.64 10.49
N TYR A 173 3.89 -3.54 9.71
CA TYR A 173 4.89 -3.26 8.69
C TYR A 173 6.32 -3.24 9.29
N ASP A 174 6.54 -2.46 10.34
CA ASP A 174 7.85 -2.36 11.01
C ASP A 174 8.32 -3.71 11.59
N GLU A 175 7.40 -4.56 12.06
CA GLU A 175 7.70 -5.91 12.56
C GLU A 175 8.17 -6.81 11.44
N MET A 176 7.46 -6.89 10.31
CA MET A 176 7.87 -7.68 9.15
C MET A 176 9.24 -7.25 8.61
N LEU A 177 9.48 -5.93 8.51
CA LEU A 177 10.78 -5.39 8.08
C LEU A 177 11.92 -5.78 9.04
N ARG A 178 11.69 -5.73 10.37
CA ARG A 178 12.69 -6.15 11.38
C ARG A 178 13.00 -7.64 11.32
N TYR A 179 12.05 -8.46 10.88
CA TYR A 179 12.23 -9.90 10.71
C TYR A 179 12.79 -10.29 9.34
N GLY A 180 13.09 -9.32 8.49
CA GLY A 180 13.87 -9.53 7.27
C GLY A 180 13.10 -9.39 5.97
N GLU A 181 11.77 -9.17 6.02
CA GLU A 181 11.02 -8.88 4.82
C GLU A 181 11.45 -7.53 4.22
N ARG A 182 11.58 -7.49 2.89
CA ARG A 182 11.91 -6.28 2.12
C ARG A 182 10.74 -5.94 1.22
N ILE A 183 9.68 -5.44 1.82
CA ILE A 183 8.41 -5.15 1.19
C ILE A 183 8.10 -3.66 1.24
N PHE A 184 7.21 -3.22 0.38
CA PHE A 184 6.68 -1.86 0.36
C PHE A 184 5.43 -1.74 1.23
N CYS A 185 4.92 -0.51 1.41
CA CYS A 185 3.64 -0.27 2.07
C CYS A 185 2.71 0.57 1.19
N ILE A 186 1.46 0.15 1.10
CA ILE A 186 0.40 0.84 0.35
C ILE A 186 -0.74 1.24 1.28
N ALA A 187 -1.52 2.25 0.87
CA ALA A 187 -2.82 2.52 1.44
C ALA A 187 -3.89 2.35 0.36
N THR A 188 -5.02 1.79 0.74
CA THR A 188 -6.11 1.43 -0.15
C THR A 188 -7.46 1.73 0.48
N ASP A 189 -8.51 1.69 -0.33
CA ASP A 189 -9.87 1.84 0.17
C ASP A 189 -10.53 0.50 0.52
N ASP A 190 -10.27 -0.57 -0.24
CA ASP A 190 -11.00 -1.83 -0.11
C ASP A 190 -12.52 -1.61 -0.11
N ASN A 191 -12.93 -0.76 -1.04
CA ASN A 191 -14.27 -0.23 -1.10
C ASN A 191 -15.29 -1.27 -1.58
N HIS A 192 -16.42 -1.35 -0.88
CA HIS A 192 -17.59 -2.15 -1.28
C HIS A 192 -18.80 -1.27 -1.61
N ASN A 193 -18.75 0.01 -1.20
CA ASN A 193 -19.72 1.05 -1.56
C ASN A 193 -21.17 0.71 -1.17
N ARG A 194 -21.35 0.08 -0.01
CA ARG A 194 -22.66 -0.29 0.53
C ARG A 194 -23.42 0.92 1.08
N HIS A 195 -22.74 2.05 1.25
CA HIS A 195 -23.28 3.32 1.71
C HIS A 195 -23.11 4.42 0.65
N PRO A 196 -23.99 5.43 0.62
CA PRO A 196 -23.83 6.58 -0.27
C PRO A 196 -22.50 7.32 -0.06
N GLU A 197 -22.03 8.01 -1.12
CA GLU A 197 -20.75 8.73 -1.14
C GLU A 197 -20.66 9.85 -0.06
N ASP A 198 -21.78 10.45 0.32
CA ASP A 198 -21.89 11.48 1.36
C ASP A 198 -22.10 10.91 2.78
N SER A 199 -22.13 9.59 2.92
CA SER A 199 -22.26 8.93 4.21
C SER A 199 -20.97 8.97 5.01
N VAL A 200 -21.07 9.06 6.33
CA VAL A 200 -19.95 8.87 7.27
C VAL A 200 -19.38 7.44 7.23
N TYR A 201 -20.11 6.51 6.62
CA TYR A 201 -19.69 5.12 6.42
C TYR A 201 -19.26 4.85 4.98
N CYS A 202 -19.01 5.89 4.18
CA CYS A 202 -18.44 5.73 2.85
C CYS A 202 -17.01 5.16 2.97
N ASP A 203 -16.79 4.01 2.38
CA ASP A 203 -15.54 3.26 2.43
C ASP A 203 -14.59 3.59 1.25
N SER A 204 -14.80 4.74 0.62
CA SER A 204 -14.01 5.21 -0.53
C SER A 204 -13.31 6.52 -0.26
N PHE A 205 -12.23 6.77 -0.99
CA PHE A 205 -11.47 8.03 -1.09
C PHE A 205 -10.63 8.38 0.13
N GLY A 206 -10.55 7.52 1.15
CA GLY A 206 -9.86 7.79 2.41
C GLY A 206 -8.48 7.14 2.55
N GLY A 207 -8.18 6.10 1.77
CA GLY A 207 -6.88 5.45 1.71
C GLY A 207 -6.38 5.37 0.28
N PHE A 208 -5.18 5.87 -0.02
CA PHE A 208 -4.66 5.87 -1.39
C PHE A 208 -3.14 5.75 -1.45
N THR A 209 -2.69 5.16 -2.54
CA THR A 209 -1.27 5.11 -2.90
C THR A 209 -0.99 6.16 -3.98
N VAL A 210 0.05 6.98 -3.80
CA VAL A 210 0.44 7.98 -4.78
C VAL A 210 1.69 7.50 -5.50
N ILE A 211 1.55 7.14 -6.77
CA ILE A 211 2.59 6.58 -7.60
C ILE A 211 3.26 7.69 -8.41
N LYS A 212 4.59 7.73 -8.40
CA LYS A 212 5.36 8.67 -9.23
C LYS A 212 5.95 7.95 -10.44
N ALA A 213 5.44 8.28 -11.63
CA ALA A 213 5.78 7.64 -12.89
C ALA A 213 5.94 8.67 -14.02
N ASP A 214 6.63 8.31 -15.09
CA ASP A 214 6.88 9.21 -16.21
C ASP A 214 5.60 9.57 -16.97
N GLU A 215 4.72 8.57 -17.15
CA GLU A 215 3.46 8.73 -17.85
C GLU A 215 2.36 7.81 -17.27
N LEU A 216 1.09 8.11 -17.57
CA LEU A 216 -0.06 7.30 -17.20
C LEU A 216 -0.23 6.15 -18.21
N SER A 217 0.67 5.20 -18.15
CA SER A 217 0.60 3.96 -18.93
C SER A 217 0.74 2.75 -18.03
N TYR A 218 0.22 1.60 -18.49
CA TYR A 218 0.28 0.36 -17.71
C TYR A 218 1.73 0.00 -17.36
N GLU A 219 2.63 0.07 -18.35
CA GLU A 219 4.05 -0.24 -18.18
C GLU A 219 4.74 0.71 -17.20
N SER A 220 4.50 2.03 -17.32
CA SER A 220 5.15 3.04 -16.48
C SER A 220 4.67 2.95 -15.03
N ILE A 221 3.37 2.74 -14.79
CA ILE A 221 2.79 2.57 -13.46
C ILE A 221 3.32 1.29 -12.80
N ILE A 222 3.28 0.15 -13.48
CA ILE A 222 3.82 -1.11 -12.94
C ILE A 222 5.32 -1.01 -12.66
N SER A 223 6.09 -0.42 -13.58
CA SER A 223 7.52 -0.20 -13.35
C SER A 223 7.80 0.67 -12.11
N ALA A 224 6.98 1.69 -11.88
CA ALA A 224 7.08 2.52 -10.68
C ALA A 224 6.70 1.74 -9.40
N MET A 225 5.67 0.90 -9.47
CA MET A 225 5.28 0.02 -8.36
C MET A 225 6.40 -0.97 -8.02
N GLU A 226 6.98 -1.66 -8.99
CA GLU A 226 8.08 -2.61 -8.78
C GLU A 226 9.33 -1.97 -8.17
N LYS A 227 9.55 -0.66 -8.40
CA LYS A 227 10.70 0.10 -7.86
C LYS A 227 10.41 0.80 -6.53
N GLY A 228 9.17 0.71 -6.02
CA GLY A 228 8.75 1.43 -4.82
C GLY A 228 8.69 2.96 -5.00
N HIS A 229 8.50 3.44 -6.22
CA HIS A 229 8.37 4.87 -6.52
C HIS A 229 6.96 5.39 -6.17
N PHE A 230 6.56 5.19 -4.93
CA PHE A 230 5.26 5.59 -4.42
C PHE A 230 5.29 5.75 -2.89
N TYR A 231 4.25 6.34 -2.36
CA TYR A 231 3.98 6.42 -0.93
C TYR A 231 2.49 6.19 -0.66
N SER A 232 2.15 5.79 0.56
CA SER A 232 0.78 5.63 1.04
C SER A 232 0.30 6.92 1.69
N SER A 233 -1.01 7.26 1.58
CA SER A 233 -1.56 8.45 2.21
C SER A 233 -3.04 8.33 2.53
N GLN A 234 -3.45 9.09 3.55
CA GLN A 234 -4.84 9.40 3.88
C GLN A 234 -5.15 10.92 3.74
N GLY A 235 -4.20 11.71 3.21
CA GLY A 235 -4.39 13.15 3.03
C GLY A 235 -3.14 13.91 2.62
N PRO A 236 -2.07 13.91 3.43
CA PRO A 236 -0.85 14.66 3.12
C PRO A 236 -0.17 14.21 1.84
N GLU A 237 0.53 15.13 1.17
CA GLU A 237 1.34 14.85 -0.01
C GLU A 237 2.81 14.80 0.35
N ILE A 238 3.54 13.84 -0.22
CA ILE A 238 5.01 13.82 -0.25
C ILE A 238 5.45 14.26 -1.64
N LYS A 239 6.13 15.40 -1.71
CA LYS A 239 6.52 16.06 -2.97
C LYS A 239 7.90 15.63 -3.45
N GLU A 240 8.85 15.51 -2.52
CA GLU A 240 10.22 15.09 -2.79
C GLU A 240 10.71 14.22 -1.63
N LEU A 241 11.51 13.23 -1.95
CA LEU A 241 12.17 12.37 -0.97
C LEU A 241 13.53 11.94 -1.53
N TRP A 242 14.61 12.20 -0.79
CA TRP A 242 15.96 11.81 -1.21
C TRP A 242 16.88 11.52 -0.02
N TYR A 243 17.93 10.78 -0.30
CA TYR A 243 19.03 10.53 0.64
C TYR A 243 20.28 11.20 0.13
N GLU A 244 20.97 11.95 0.99
CA GLU A 244 22.20 12.66 0.65
C GLU A 244 23.07 12.83 1.90
N ASP A 245 24.36 12.53 1.78
CA ASP A 245 25.38 12.74 2.81
C ASP A 245 25.01 12.18 4.19
N GLY A 246 24.40 10.98 4.22
CA GLY A 246 23.99 10.32 5.45
C GLY A 246 22.66 10.78 6.01
N LYS A 247 21.95 11.68 5.32
CA LYS A 247 20.66 12.21 5.74
C LYS A 247 19.54 11.82 4.79
N ILE A 248 18.36 11.59 5.34
CA ILE A 248 17.11 11.55 4.58
C ILE A 248 16.45 12.92 4.62
N HIS A 249 15.97 13.36 3.47
CA HIS A 249 15.30 14.64 3.27
C HIS A 249 13.92 14.41 2.69
N ILE A 250 12.94 15.17 3.17
CA ILE A 250 11.55 15.09 2.69
C ILE A 250 10.97 16.49 2.50
N LYS A 251 10.18 16.68 1.42
CA LYS A 251 9.27 17.80 1.26
C LYS A 251 7.83 17.31 1.15
N THR A 252 6.91 18.00 1.82
CA THR A 252 5.50 17.61 1.91
C THR A 252 4.56 18.77 1.59
N SER A 253 3.25 18.51 1.49
CA SER A 253 2.23 19.49 1.76
C SER A 253 2.36 19.99 3.21
N PRO A 254 1.67 21.08 3.61
CA PRO A 254 1.71 21.54 5.01
C PRO A 254 1.24 20.45 5.98
N VAL A 255 2.11 20.08 6.96
CA VAL A 255 1.84 19.06 7.97
C VAL A 255 2.19 19.56 9.37
N LYS A 256 1.67 18.91 10.39
CA LYS A 256 1.97 19.24 11.80
C LYS A 256 3.13 18.46 12.37
N LYS A 257 3.41 17.28 11.82
CA LYS A 257 4.40 16.38 12.38
C LYS A 257 5.08 15.57 11.28
N ILE A 258 6.38 15.36 11.41
CA ILE A 258 7.16 14.44 10.57
C ILE A 258 7.98 13.55 11.50
N ASP A 259 7.76 12.24 11.40
CA ASP A 259 8.45 11.20 12.16
C ASP A 259 9.42 10.45 11.25
N PHE A 260 10.67 10.28 11.68
CA PHE A 260 11.69 9.44 11.07
C PHE A 260 11.85 8.18 11.92
N VAL A 261 11.54 7.02 11.38
CA VAL A 261 11.55 5.72 12.07
C VAL A 261 12.70 4.86 11.53
N PHE A 262 13.52 4.29 12.42
CA PHE A 262 14.79 3.63 12.02
C PHE A 262 14.81 2.11 12.21
N GLY A 263 13.66 1.47 12.40
CA GLY A 263 13.58 0.01 12.63
C GLY A 263 14.16 -0.44 13.99
N SER A 264 14.51 0.49 14.87
CA SER A 264 15.05 0.25 16.21
C SER A 264 14.20 0.97 17.26
N ARG A 265 14.71 1.08 18.51
CA ARG A 265 14.05 1.91 19.55
C ARG A 265 14.21 3.42 19.31
N ARG A 266 14.95 3.82 18.29
CA ARG A 266 15.18 5.22 17.95
C ARG A 266 14.16 5.67 16.91
N ALA A 267 13.62 6.86 17.13
CA ALA A 267 12.90 7.65 16.17
C ALA A 267 13.26 9.12 16.39
N GLU A 268 13.17 9.92 15.36
CA GLU A 268 13.35 11.36 15.42
C GLU A 268 12.08 12.04 14.93
N THR A 269 11.65 13.07 15.62
CA THR A 269 10.40 13.77 15.30
C THR A 269 10.65 15.25 15.07
N ARG A 270 9.96 15.81 14.09
CA ARG A 270 9.82 17.27 13.90
C ARG A 270 8.36 17.63 14.09
N VAL A 271 8.10 18.63 14.92
CA VAL A 271 6.74 19.12 15.23
C VAL A 271 6.68 20.60 14.88
N ALA A 272 5.64 20.99 14.17
CA ALA A 272 5.39 22.40 13.88
C ALA A 272 5.06 23.18 15.17
N GLU A 273 5.36 24.47 15.20
CA GLU A 273 4.83 25.36 16.22
C GLU A 273 3.29 25.38 16.19
N LYS A 274 2.66 25.81 17.28
CA LYS A 274 1.21 25.71 17.51
C LYS A 274 0.38 26.14 16.29
N ASP A 275 0.69 27.27 15.69
CA ASP A 275 -0.07 27.84 14.56
C ASP A 275 0.68 27.70 13.21
N GLY A 276 1.83 26.97 13.20
CA GLY A 276 2.66 26.76 12.05
C GLY A 276 2.46 25.40 11.39
N TYR A 277 3.17 25.19 10.28
CA TYR A 277 3.24 23.94 9.55
C TYR A 277 4.68 23.66 9.15
N LEU A 278 5.00 22.38 8.98
CA LEU A 278 6.22 21.91 8.32
C LEU A 278 5.90 21.61 6.87
N THR A 279 6.80 21.98 5.97
CA THR A 279 6.74 21.62 4.54
C THR A 279 7.97 20.87 4.08
N GLU A 280 8.99 20.80 4.94
CA GLU A 280 10.22 20.05 4.71
C GLU A 280 10.85 19.65 6.05
N ALA A 281 11.64 18.60 6.03
CA ALA A 281 12.47 18.16 7.14
C ALA A 281 13.63 17.32 6.64
N GLU A 282 14.68 17.24 7.47
CA GLU A 282 15.79 16.31 7.28
C GLU A 282 16.16 15.61 8.59
N CYS A 283 16.78 14.46 8.46
CA CYS A 283 17.29 13.71 9.60
C CYS A 283 18.51 12.87 9.22
N GLU A 284 19.52 12.83 10.10
CA GLU A 284 20.62 11.87 10.00
C GLU A 284 20.09 10.45 10.15
N VAL A 285 20.51 9.56 9.25
CA VAL A 285 20.20 8.13 9.33
C VAL A 285 21.33 7.44 10.06
N PRO A 286 21.11 6.91 11.28
CA PRO A 286 22.18 6.26 12.05
C PRO A 286 22.65 4.98 11.34
N ASP A 287 23.97 4.78 11.27
CA ASP A 287 24.60 3.62 10.58
C ASP A 287 24.15 2.26 11.11
N ASN A 288 23.72 2.21 12.39
CA ASN A 288 23.20 0.99 13.03
C ASN A 288 21.69 0.79 12.90
N SER A 289 21.03 1.58 12.05
CA SER A 289 19.61 1.40 11.75
C SER A 289 19.41 0.25 10.77
N ILE A 290 18.28 -0.45 10.90
CA ILE A 290 17.89 -1.50 9.94
C ILE A 290 17.39 -0.83 8.65
N PHE A 291 16.46 0.12 8.80
CA PHE A 291 15.87 0.90 7.73
C PHE A 291 15.55 2.32 8.22
N VAL A 292 15.21 3.20 7.31
CA VAL A 292 14.55 4.47 7.59
C VAL A 292 13.27 4.57 6.78
N ARG A 293 12.18 4.97 7.43
CA ARG A 293 10.94 5.42 6.77
C ARG A 293 10.46 6.72 7.40
N VAL A 294 9.65 7.46 6.68
CA VAL A 294 9.12 8.76 7.13
C VAL A 294 7.61 8.73 7.15
N SER A 295 7.01 9.23 8.24
CA SER A 295 5.56 9.44 8.37
C SER A 295 5.29 10.92 8.57
N ALA A 296 4.49 11.53 7.70
CA ALA A 296 4.08 12.93 7.79
C ALA A 296 2.58 12.98 8.17
N ARG A 297 2.22 13.82 9.16
CA ARG A 297 0.83 13.91 9.65
C ARG A 297 0.30 15.32 9.54
N ASP A 298 -0.90 15.46 8.98
CA ASP A 298 -1.61 16.73 8.90
C ASP A 298 -2.20 17.17 10.24
N GLU A 299 -2.96 18.25 10.23
CA GLU A 299 -3.62 18.80 11.42
C GLU A 299 -4.74 17.92 11.99
N ASN A 300 -5.31 17.02 11.18
CA ASN A 300 -6.34 16.06 11.58
C ASN A 300 -5.72 14.73 12.06
N GLY A 301 -4.39 14.58 11.92
CA GLY A 301 -3.65 13.37 12.27
C GLY A 301 -3.57 12.34 11.15
N PHE A 302 -4.09 12.64 9.95
CA PHE A 302 -3.99 11.75 8.81
C PHE A 302 -2.54 11.61 8.35
N PRO A 303 -2.06 10.38 8.12
CA PRO A 303 -0.69 10.12 7.72
C PRO A 303 -0.47 10.15 6.20
N ALA A 304 0.77 10.44 5.83
CA ALA A 304 1.40 9.94 4.61
C ALA A 304 2.68 9.21 5.00
N ASP A 305 2.82 7.95 4.58
CA ASP A 305 3.93 7.08 4.96
C ASP A 305 4.76 6.71 3.73
N THR A 306 6.07 6.87 3.81
CA THR A 306 6.99 6.40 2.77
C THR A 306 7.19 4.89 2.90
N ASN A 307 7.66 4.26 1.83
CA ASN A 307 8.31 2.96 1.93
C ASN A 307 9.49 3.02 2.89
N ALA A 308 9.91 1.86 3.39
CA ALA A 308 11.13 1.73 4.15
C ALA A 308 12.34 1.59 3.21
N TYR A 309 13.43 2.28 3.53
CA TYR A 309 14.69 2.24 2.81
C TYR A 309 15.75 1.62 3.71
N PHE A 310 16.29 0.48 3.32
CA PHE A 310 17.27 -0.25 4.11
C PHE A 310 18.64 0.41 4.07
N VAL A 311 19.28 0.56 5.24
CA VAL A 311 20.55 1.31 5.36
C VAL A 311 21.68 0.64 4.59
N ASP A 312 21.68 -0.69 4.51
CA ASP A 312 22.65 -1.45 3.70
C ASP A 312 22.51 -1.16 2.19
N GLU A 313 21.34 -0.78 1.71
CA GLU A 313 21.09 -0.39 0.31
C GLU A 313 21.38 1.09 0.06
N LEU A 314 21.09 1.95 1.03
CA LEU A 314 21.38 3.38 0.94
C LEU A 314 22.89 3.64 0.86
N ASN A 315 23.71 2.80 1.50
CA ASN A 315 25.14 2.97 1.59
C ASN A 315 25.96 2.19 0.55
N LYS A 316 25.35 1.31 -0.26
CA LYS A 316 26.07 0.49 -1.29
C LYS A 316 26.84 1.27 -2.35
N GLU A 317 26.58 2.56 -2.54
CA GLU A 317 27.26 3.42 -3.52
C GLU A 317 28.47 4.18 -2.91
N LYS A 318 28.85 3.86 -1.65
CA LYS A 318 30.04 4.47 -1.01
C LYS A 318 31.32 3.63 -1.16
N GLU A 319 31.19 2.41 -1.72
CA GLU A 319 32.30 1.52 -2.09
C GLU A 319 32.59 1.59 -3.59
#